data_49b93070bce74449f354625c9eadca8b
#
_entry.id   49b93070bce74449f354625c9eadca8b
#
_cell.length_a   1.000
_cell.length_b   1.000
_cell.length_c   1.000
_cell.angle_alpha   90.00
_cell.angle_beta   90.00
_cell.angle_gamma   90.00
#
_symmetry.space_group_name_H-M   'P 1'
#
loop_
_entity.id
_entity.type
_entity.pdbx_description
1 polymer ?
#
loop_
_entity_poly.entity_id
_entity_poly.type
_entity_poly.pdbx_seq_one_letter_code
_entity_poly.pdbx_strand_id
1 'polypeptide(L)'
;MIRTVIILLLFIKSSFIFSQSYQIGLLKYSGGGDWYANLETSLPNLIKFCNTNFKTSINPEQAIVEVGSVDIFNYPFIHMTGHGNVVFTNQEADNLRKYLLAGGFLHVSDNYGMDKFIRTEL
;
A
#
# COMPACT_ATOMS: atom_id res chain seq x y z
N MET A 1 -19.78 29.56 35.61
CA MET A 1 -19.56 28.08 35.77
C MET A 1 -20.01 27.27 34.57
N ILE A 2 -21.25 27.38 34.10
CA ILE A 2 -21.76 26.59 32.95
C ILE A 2 -20.96 26.82 31.65
N ARG A 3 -20.60 28.06 31.34
CA ARG A 3 -19.77 28.37 30.14
C ARG A 3 -18.39 27.74 30.17
N THR A 4 -17.72 27.72 31.31
CA THR A 4 -16.39 27.13 31.51
C THR A 4 -16.44 25.60 31.37
N VAL A 5 -17.50 24.95 31.88
CA VAL A 5 -17.72 23.52 31.77
C VAL A 5 -17.97 23.09 30.33
N ILE A 6 -18.71 23.87 29.53
CA ILE A 6 -18.96 23.60 28.10
C ILE A 6 -17.69 23.68 27.29
N ILE A 7 -16.80 24.66 27.55
CA ILE A 7 -15.51 24.80 26.88
C ILE A 7 -14.59 23.60 27.22
N LEU A 8 -14.57 23.15 28.46
CA LEU A 8 -13.79 21.99 28.89
C LEU A 8 -14.28 20.69 28.23
N LEU A 9 -15.60 20.51 28.07
CA LEU A 9 -16.20 19.37 27.39
C LEU A 9 -15.91 19.34 25.88
N LEU A 10 -15.79 20.53 25.23
CA LEU A 10 -15.39 20.63 23.82
C LEU A 10 -13.91 20.25 23.60
N PHE A 11 -13.02 20.56 24.55
CA PHE A 11 -11.62 20.17 24.48
C PHE A 11 -11.40 18.66 24.68
N ILE A 12 -12.22 17.99 25.47
CA ILE A 12 -12.14 16.54 25.72
C ILE A 12 -12.54 15.73 24.47
N LYS A 13 -13.40 16.27 23.60
CA LYS A 13 -13.81 15.59 22.36
C LYS A 13 -12.77 15.61 21.25
N SER A 14 -11.75 16.47 21.30
CA SER A 14 -10.72 16.60 20.25
C SER A 14 -9.55 15.61 20.40
N SER A 15 -9.54 14.73 21.37
CA SER A 15 -8.40 13.86 21.68
C SER A 15 -8.49 12.42 21.15
N PHE A 16 -9.55 12.07 20.43
CA PHE A 16 -9.59 10.79 19.71
C PHE A 16 -9.02 10.98 18.29
N ILE A 17 -7.71 11.24 18.20
CA ILE A 17 -6.98 10.97 16.98
C ILE A 17 -6.86 9.44 16.93
N PHE A 18 -7.76 8.81 16.17
CA PHE A 18 -7.53 7.45 15.70
C PHE A 18 -6.27 7.53 14.84
N SER A 19 -5.15 7.07 15.36
CA SER A 19 -4.00 6.73 14.55
C SER A 19 -4.47 5.61 13.62
N GLN A 20 -4.84 5.96 12.40
CA GLN A 20 -5.12 4.97 11.37
C GLN A 20 -3.83 4.17 11.18
N SER A 21 -3.88 2.88 11.48
CA SER A 21 -2.78 1.97 11.23
C SER A 21 -2.52 1.97 9.72
N TYR A 22 -1.37 2.45 9.33
CA TYR A 22 -0.91 2.44 7.94
C TYR A 22 -0.76 0.99 7.47
N GLN A 23 -1.29 0.65 6.28
CA GLN A 23 -1.18 -0.69 5.72
C GLN A 23 -0.48 -0.63 4.35
N ILE A 24 0.41 -1.59 4.10
CA ILE A 24 1.08 -1.76 2.80
C ILE A 24 0.20 -2.62 1.89
N GLY A 25 0.01 -2.19 0.64
CA GLY A 25 -0.65 -2.96 -0.40
C GLY A 25 0.34 -3.84 -1.15
N LEU A 26 0.01 -5.12 -1.34
CA LEU A 26 0.67 -6.00 -2.31
C LEU A 26 -0.15 -6.00 -3.60
N LEU A 27 0.48 -5.62 -4.72
CA LEU A 27 -0.20 -5.49 -6.00
C LEU A 27 -0.40 -6.84 -6.66
N LYS A 28 -1.65 -7.23 -6.86
CA LYS A 28 -2.04 -8.38 -7.65
C LYS A 28 -2.24 -7.95 -9.11
N TYR A 29 -1.45 -8.54 -10.00
CA TYR A 29 -1.46 -8.26 -11.44
C TYR A 29 -1.67 -9.52 -12.27
N SER A 30 -1.96 -9.33 -13.56
CA SER A 30 -2.16 -10.39 -14.55
C SER A 30 -0.91 -10.59 -15.43
N GLY A 31 -0.92 -11.59 -16.30
CA GLY A 31 0.15 -11.88 -17.26
C GLY A 31 0.91 -13.18 -17.00
N GLY A 32 0.57 -13.89 -15.92
CA GLY A 32 1.19 -15.17 -15.58
C GLY A 32 2.43 -15.08 -14.70
N GLY A 33 2.84 -13.87 -14.30
CA GLY A 33 3.84 -13.69 -13.24
C GLY A 33 3.26 -14.01 -11.86
N ASP A 34 4.16 -14.41 -10.95
CA ASP A 34 3.81 -14.83 -9.59
C ASP A 34 3.82 -13.66 -8.59
N TRP A 35 2.86 -12.74 -8.72
CA TRP A 35 2.69 -11.57 -7.84
C TRP A 35 2.72 -11.94 -6.33
N TYR A 36 2.46 -13.19 -6.00
CA TYR A 36 2.46 -13.77 -4.66
C TYR A 36 3.82 -14.31 -4.22
N ALA A 37 4.87 -14.12 -4.99
CA ALA A 37 6.22 -14.57 -4.61
C ALA A 37 6.64 -13.94 -3.29
N ASN A 38 7.16 -14.77 -2.38
CA ASN A 38 7.63 -14.37 -1.05
C ASN A 38 6.55 -13.73 -0.15
N LEU A 39 5.27 -14.07 -0.37
CA LEU A 39 4.10 -13.54 0.34
C LEU A 39 4.26 -13.57 1.86
N GLU A 40 4.77 -14.70 2.37
CA GLU A 40 4.92 -14.99 3.81
C GLU A 40 6.14 -14.30 4.46
N THR A 41 7.03 -13.74 3.67
CA THR A 41 8.34 -13.30 4.18
C THR A 41 8.70 -11.87 3.83
N SER A 42 8.48 -11.42 2.60
CA SER A 42 8.98 -10.13 2.10
C SER A 42 8.39 -8.95 2.88
N LEU A 43 7.12 -8.67 2.71
CA LEU A 43 6.45 -7.55 3.40
C LEU A 43 6.31 -7.78 4.91
N PRO A 44 5.97 -8.98 5.42
CA PRO A 44 5.92 -9.21 6.86
C PRO A 44 7.25 -8.90 7.57
N ASN A 45 8.38 -9.29 6.99
CA ASN A 45 9.69 -9.00 7.55
C ASN A 45 10.03 -7.50 7.47
N LEU A 46 9.72 -6.83 6.36
CA LEU A 46 9.90 -5.39 6.22
C LEU A 46 9.08 -4.61 7.26
N ILE A 47 7.81 -4.95 7.41
CA ILE A 47 6.91 -4.32 8.37
C ILE A 47 7.42 -4.51 9.79
N LYS A 48 7.80 -5.75 10.15
CA LYS A 48 8.37 -6.06 11.46
C LYS A 48 9.63 -5.24 11.71
N PHE A 49 10.53 -5.16 10.73
CA PHE A 49 11.75 -4.37 10.83
C PHE A 49 11.46 -2.89 11.07
N CYS A 50 10.54 -2.29 10.29
CA CYS A 50 10.16 -0.89 10.43
C CYS A 50 9.53 -0.61 11.81
N ASN A 51 8.59 -1.44 12.23
CA ASN A 51 7.89 -1.26 13.51
C ASN A 51 8.85 -1.38 14.69
N THR A 52 9.84 -2.27 14.60
CA THR A 52 10.81 -2.49 15.69
C THR A 52 11.87 -1.39 15.75
N ASN A 53 12.44 -0.99 14.59
CA ASN A 53 13.62 -0.14 14.56
C ASN A 53 13.28 1.36 14.40
N PHE A 54 12.19 1.69 13.73
CA PHE A 54 11.77 3.07 13.47
C PHE A 54 10.52 3.49 14.25
N LYS A 55 9.99 2.62 15.12
CA LYS A 55 8.80 2.87 15.93
C LYS A 55 7.58 3.28 15.07
N THR A 56 7.47 2.70 13.88
CA THR A 56 6.30 2.88 13.04
C THR A 56 5.12 2.05 13.57
N SER A 57 3.91 2.36 13.13
CA SER A 57 2.68 1.62 13.48
C SER A 57 2.04 1.06 12.21
N ILE A 58 2.84 0.36 11.39
CA ILE A 58 2.36 -0.30 10.18
C ILE A 58 1.59 -1.56 10.59
N ASN A 59 0.43 -1.79 9.95
CA ASN A 59 -0.32 -3.04 10.15
C ASN A 59 0.58 -4.24 9.81
N PRO A 60 0.69 -5.25 10.69
CA PRO A 60 1.54 -6.42 10.44
C PRO A 60 1.11 -7.25 9.22
N GLU A 61 -0.15 -7.13 8.78
CA GLU A 61 -0.68 -7.82 7.63
C GLU A 61 -0.69 -6.88 6.41
N GLN A 62 -0.11 -7.33 5.28
CA GLN A 62 -0.28 -6.63 4.00
C GLN A 62 -1.69 -6.84 3.46
N ALA A 63 -2.21 -5.83 2.75
CA ALA A 63 -3.42 -5.98 1.96
C ALA A 63 -3.05 -6.51 0.57
N ILE A 64 -3.94 -7.28 -0.06
CA ILE A 64 -3.82 -7.65 -1.47
C ILE A 64 -4.78 -6.74 -2.26
N VAL A 65 -4.25 -6.02 -3.25
CA VAL A 65 -5.03 -5.08 -4.04
C VAL A 65 -4.81 -5.31 -5.53
N GLU A 66 -5.90 -5.34 -6.30
CA GLU A 66 -5.84 -5.48 -7.75
C GLU A 66 -5.53 -4.13 -8.42
N VAL A 67 -4.77 -4.16 -9.52
CA VAL A 67 -4.35 -2.97 -10.26
C VAL A 67 -5.53 -2.10 -10.68
N GLY A 68 -6.62 -2.71 -11.12
CA GLY A 68 -7.83 -2.01 -11.60
C GLY A 68 -8.82 -1.60 -10.50
N SER A 69 -8.58 -1.97 -9.24
CA SER A 69 -9.48 -1.64 -8.14
C SER A 69 -9.33 -0.18 -7.69
N VAL A 70 -10.45 0.43 -7.29
CA VAL A 70 -10.43 1.74 -6.60
C VAL A 70 -9.77 1.65 -5.22
N ASP A 71 -9.69 0.46 -4.64
CA ASP A 71 -9.08 0.25 -3.33
C ASP A 71 -7.59 0.55 -3.30
N ILE A 72 -6.93 0.60 -4.48
CA ILE A 72 -5.52 0.97 -4.61
C ILE A 72 -5.22 2.33 -3.93
N PHE A 73 -6.17 3.27 -3.96
CA PHE A 73 -6.03 4.60 -3.39
C PHE A 73 -6.06 4.63 -1.84
N ASN A 74 -6.43 3.51 -1.20
CA ASN A 74 -6.38 3.37 0.25
C ASN A 74 -4.97 3.06 0.78
N TYR A 75 -4.03 2.70 -0.11
CA TYR A 75 -2.67 2.26 0.23
C TYR A 75 -1.64 3.24 -0.34
N PRO A 76 -1.11 4.18 0.46
CA PRO A 76 -0.10 5.14 -0.03
C PRO A 76 1.20 4.49 -0.51
N PHE A 77 1.52 3.28 -0.01
CA PHE A 77 2.64 2.47 -0.46
C PHE A 77 2.15 1.12 -0.97
N ILE A 78 2.50 0.81 -2.20
CA ILE A 78 2.20 -0.46 -2.85
C ILE A 78 3.49 -1.14 -3.24
N HIS A 79 3.57 -2.44 -2.92
CA HIS A 79 4.66 -3.33 -3.31
C HIS A 79 4.21 -4.23 -4.46
N MET A 80 5.05 -4.35 -5.46
CA MET A 80 4.88 -5.26 -6.59
C MET A 80 6.12 -6.13 -6.70
N THR A 81 5.93 -7.44 -6.82
CA THR A 81 7.02 -8.41 -6.93
C THR A 81 6.63 -9.56 -7.83
N GLY A 82 7.59 -10.38 -8.24
CA GLY A 82 7.35 -11.62 -8.97
C GLY A 82 8.46 -12.00 -9.93
N HIS A 83 8.20 -13.04 -10.71
CA HIS A 83 9.04 -13.52 -11.80
C HIS A 83 8.29 -13.35 -13.12
N GLY A 84 8.96 -12.87 -14.16
CA GLY A 84 8.46 -12.85 -15.53
C GLY A 84 7.25 -11.94 -15.75
N ASN A 85 6.30 -12.43 -16.51
CA ASN A 85 5.32 -11.66 -17.25
C ASN A 85 4.40 -10.79 -16.37
N VAL A 86 4.29 -9.52 -16.76
CA VAL A 86 3.30 -8.56 -16.25
C VAL A 86 2.50 -8.08 -17.45
N VAL A 87 1.19 -8.02 -17.34
CA VAL A 87 0.29 -7.45 -18.35
C VAL A 87 -0.79 -6.63 -17.67
N PHE A 88 -0.94 -5.39 -18.09
CA PHE A 88 -2.03 -4.52 -17.68
C PHE A 88 -3.00 -4.28 -18.84
N THR A 89 -4.27 -4.32 -18.55
CA THR A 89 -5.27 -3.75 -19.45
C THR A 89 -5.14 -2.23 -19.50
N ASN A 90 -5.65 -1.59 -20.55
CA ASN A 90 -5.65 -0.12 -20.63
C ASN A 90 -6.32 0.54 -19.40
N GLN A 91 -7.36 -0.09 -18.85
CA GLN A 91 -8.04 0.40 -17.65
C GLN A 91 -7.17 0.28 -16.41
N GLU A 92 -6.46 -0.83 -16.24
CA GLU A 92 -5.53 -1.05 -15.12
C GLU A 92 -4.34 -0.08 -15.19
N ALA A 93 -3.76 0.11 -16.36
CA ALA A 93 -2.68 1.06 -16.58
C ALA A 93 -3.13 2.50 -16.28
N ASP A 94 -4.33 2.91 -16.73
CA ASP A 94 -4.88 4.23 -16.42
C ASP A 94 -5.18 4.41 -14.93
N ASN A 95 -5.68 3.37 -14.25
CA ASN A 95 -5.91 3.39 -12.81
C ASN A 95 -4.61 3.55 -12.02
N LEU A 96 -3.59 2.77 -12.38
CA LEU A 96 -2.25 2.86 -11.77
C LEU A 96 -1.61 4.23 -11.99
N ARG A 97 -1.72 4.78 -13.20
CA ARG A 97 -1.26 6.13 -13.52
C ARG A 97 -1.95 7.19 -12.64
N LYS A 98 -3.27 7.10 -12.47
CA LYS A 98 -4.02 8.01 -11.59
C LYS A 98 -3.57 7.89 -10.15
N TYR A 99 -3.32 6.67 -9.67
CA TYR A 99 -2.80 6.41 -8.33
C TYR A 99 -1.44 7.10 -8.11
N LEU A 100 -0.51 6.95 -9.05
CA LEU A 100 0.81 7.58 -8.97
C LEU A 100 0.72 9.12 -9.03
N LEU A 101 -0.11 9.67 -9.91
CA LEU A 101 -0.36 11.12 -10.00
C LEU A 101 -1.02 11.69 -8.75
N ALA A 102 -1.81 10.90 -8.03
CA ALA A 102 -2.40 11.28 -6.75
C ALA A 102 -1.41 11.24 -5.57
N GLY A 103 -0.14 10.87 -5.82
CA GLY A 103 0.91 10.82 -4.80
C GLY A 103 1.13 9.43 -4.19
N GLY A 104 0.53 8.40 -4.76
CA GLY A 104 0.81 7.00 -4.39
C GLY A 104 2.25 6.60 -4.74
N PHE A 105 2.80 5.66 -3.99
CA PHE A 105 4.15 5.14 -4.21
C PHE A 105 4.10 3.66 -4.60
N LEU A 106 4.72 3.32 -5.72
CA LEU A 106 4.88 1.95 -6.19
C LEU A 106 6.35 1.52 -6.08
N HIS A 107 6.61 0.50 -5.28
CA HIS A 107 7.89 -0.19 -5.20
C HIS A 107 7.84 -1.48 -6.01
N VAL A 108 8.69 -1.61 -7.01
CA VAL A 108 8.80 -2.82 -7.83
C VAL A 108 10.07 -3.56 -7.46
N SER A 109 9.92 -4.82 -7.04
CA SER A 109 11.01 -5.74 -6.72
C SER A 109 11.02 -6.89 -7.71
N ASP A 110 11.92 -6.83 -8.69
CA ASP A 110 12.13 -7.90 -9.66
C ASP A 110 12.87 -9.07 -8.99
N ASN A 111 12.19 -10.19 -8.80
CA ASN A 111 12.85 -11.40 -8.30
C ASN A 111 13.74 -12.06 -9.37
N TYR A 112 13.29 -12.04 -10.62
CA TYR A 112 14.07 -12.41 -11.81
C TYR A 112 13.19 -12.32 -13.06
N GLY A 113 13.66 -11.57 -14.06
CA GLY A 113 13.07 -11.53 -15.42
C GLY A 113 11.78 -10.71 -15.56
N MET A 114 11.40 -9.92 -14.56
CA MET A 114 10.25 -9.02 -14.62
C MET A 114 10.58 -7.70 -15.34
N ASP A 115 11.82 -7.23 -15.30
CA ASP A 115 12.25 -5.90 -15.73
C ASP A 115 11.76 -5.52 -17.13
N LYS A 116 11.94 -6.39 -18.12
CA LYS A 116 11.51 -6.13 -19.50
C LYS A 116 10.01 -5.95 -19.66
N PHE A 117 9.21 -6.64 -18.86
CA PHE A 117 7.74 -6.57 -18.91
C PHE A 117 7.26 -5.30 -18.22
N ILE A 118 7.74 -5.04 -17.01
CA ILE A 118 7.28 -3.89 -16.23
C ILE A 118 7.64 -2.56 -16.90
N ARG A 119 8.80 -2.46 -17.59
CA ARG A 119 9.18 -1.26 -18.35
C ARG A 119 8.30 -1.01 -19.59
N THR A 120 7.59 -2.03 -20.05
CA THR A 120 6.64 -1.90 -21.17
C THR A 120 5.28 -1.45 -20.67
N GLU A 121 4.90 -1.86 -19.47
CA GLU A 121 3.58 -1.64 -18.88
C GLU A 121 3.47 -0.32 -18.07
N LEU A 122 4.61 0.23 -17.61
CA LEU A 122 4.70 1.50 -16.88
C LEU A 122 5.15 2.68 -17.75
#